data_c86673a86da53521ecbfdf5b89079e4d
#
_entry.id   c86673a86da53521ecbfdf5b89079e4d
#
_cell.length_a   1.000
_cell.length_b   1.000
_cell.length_c   1.000
_cell.angle_alpha   90.00
_cell.angle_beta   90.00
_cell.angle_gamma   90.00
#
_symmetry.space_group_name_H-M   'P 1'
#
loop_
_entity.id
_entity.type
_entity.pdbx_description
1 polymer ?
#
loop_
_entity_poly.entity_id
_entity_poly.type
_entity_poly.pdbx_seq_one_letter_code
_entity_poly.pdbx_strand_id
1 'polypeptide(L)'
;MKKKMIFGMIIILITIAIIYITYTINNPKIAVLCYHNIGTQEEKKNVPQEQEWTIDIENFEEQLKMLKENNFKTLTLEEFGNWKQGKIKLPYKSVLITFDDGFLSNYKYAFQLLKKYDMHATVFLIGNYMQEKNEKWNGDLKTYISKETLQKAKEEYNNIEFASHSYALHEPGILKTKSYEELLKDEKDFKEKVIQTQVYCYPFGAYNDDMIKSLKESNYKMAFIFGPTKKEYRKASKKDDNYCIPRLNVSYGMKPSKLLIRLMLPF
;
A
#
# COMPACT_ATOMS: atom_id res chain seq x y z
N MET A 1 -29.87 -20.07 -42.43
CA MET A 1 -30.29 -19.36 -41.21
C MET A 1 -29.32 -19.50 -40.06
N LYS A 2 -28.94 -20.68 -39.59
CA LYS A 2 -28.01 -20.88 -38.42
C LYS A 2 -26.69 -20.13 -38.54
N LYS A 3 -25.98 -20.13 -39.69
CA LYS A 3 -24.68 -19.42 -39.89
C LYS A 3 -24.78 -17.88 -39.72
N LYS A 4 -25.86 -17.25 -40.24
CA LYS A 4 -26.10 -15.82 -40.10
C LYS A 4 -26.43 -15.44 -38.64
N MET A 5 -27.13 -16.29 -37.92
CA MET A 5 -27.45 -16.10 -36.50
C MET A 5 -26.20 -16.22 -35.63
N ILE A 6 -25.33 -17.21 -35.88
CA ILE A 6 -24.03 -17.35 -35.18
C ILE A 6 -23.14 -16.15 -35.44
N PHE A 7 -23.06 -15.67 -36.69
CA PHE A 7 -22.28 -14.49 -37.04
C PHE A 7 -22.78 -13.23 -36.32
N GLY A 8 -24.10 -13.02 -36.27
CA GLY A 8 -24.71 -11.94 -35.51
C GLY A 8 -24.40 -12.00 -34.00
N MET A 9 -24.44 -13.19 -33.40
CA MET A 9 -24.06 -13.37 -32.00
C MET A 9 -22.58 -13.04 -31.73
N ILE A 10 -21.69 -13.42 -32.64
CA ILE A 10 -20.25 -13.09 -32.49
C ILE A 10 -20.02 -11.57 -32.53
N ILE A 11 -20.68 -10.87 -33.45
CA ILE A 11 -20.58 -9.40 -33.51
C ILE A 11 -21.07 -8.76 -32.23
N ILE A 12 -22.21 -9.19 -31.67
CA ILE A 12 -22.73 -8.69 -30.41
C ILE A 12 -21.74 -8.91 -29.27
N LEU A 13 -21.16 -10.11 -29.16
CA LEU A 13 -20.17 -10.43 -28.13
C LEU A 13 -18.92 -9.56 -28.24
N ILE A 14 -18.41 -9.35 -29.47
CA ILE A 14 -17.26 -8.47 -29.72
C ILE A 14 -17.60 -7.01 -29.33
N THR A 15 -18.79 -6.53 -29.68
CA THR A 15 -19.22 -5.18 -29.33
C THR A 15 -19.32 -5.00 -27.82
N ILE A 16 -19.91 -5.96 -27.11
CA ILE A 16 -19.99 -5.96 -25.64
C ILE A 16 -18.57 -5.96 -25.03
N ALA A 17 -17.67 -6.78 -25.56
CA ALA A 17 -16.30 -6.83 -25.08
C ALA A 17 -15.56 -5.48 -25.29
N ILE A 18 -15.74 -4.84 -26.44
CA ILE A 18 -15.15 -3.52 -26.74
C ILE A 18 -15.72 -2.47 -25.77
N ILE A 19 -17.03 -2.44 -25.55
CA ILE A 19 -17.68 -1.50 -24.62
C ILE A 19 -17.13 -1.73 -23.20
N TYR A 20 -17.03 -2.99 -22.76
CA TYR A 20 -16.49 -3.35 -21.44
C TYR A 20 -15.03 -2.92 -21.28
N ILE A 21 -14.19 -3.20 -22.27
CA ILE A 21 -12.76 -2.82 -22.28
C ILE A 21 -12.64 -1.29 -22.23
N THR A 22 -13.38 -0.58 -23.07
CA THR A 22 -13.39 0.89 -23.10
C THR A 22 -13.85 1.48 -21.76
N TYR A 23 -14.90 0.93 -21.18
CA TYR A 23 -15.37 1.31 -19.84
C TYR A 23 -14.29 1.12 -18.79
N THR A 24 -13.62 -0.04 -18.79
CA THR A 24 -12.58 -0.39 -17.80
C THR A 24 -11.35 0.53 -17.91
N ILE A 25 -10.94 0.84 -19.15
CA ILE A 25 -9.82 1.77 -19.41
C ILE A 25 -10.15 3.18 -18.93
N ASN A 26 -11.37 3.64 -19.14
CA ASN A 26 -11.81 4.99 -18.75
C ASN A 26 -12.15 5.11 -17.25
N ASN A 27 -12.41 4.00 -16.57
CA ASN A 27 -12.72 3.95 -15.14
C ASN A 27 -11.79 2.96 -14.43
N PRO A 28 -10.47 3.22 -14.39
CA PRO A 28 -9.53 2.28 -13.80
C PRO A 28 -9.79 2.11 -12.30
N LYS A 29 -9.71 0.86 -11.85
CA LYS A 29 -9.51 0.54 -10.44
C LYS A 29 -8.00 0.49 -10.19
N ILE A 30 -7.56 1.05 -9.09
CA ILE A 30 -6.14 1.16 -8.75
C ILE A 30 -5.76 0.07 -7.74
N ALA A 31 -4.76 -0.72 -8.07
CA ALA A 31 -4.18 -1.66 -7.11
C ALA A 31 -3.33 -0.88 -6.09
N VAL A 32 -3.63 -1.04 -4.81
CA VAL A 32 -2.79 -0.56 -3.71
C VAL A 32 -2.05 -1.76 -3.16
N LEU A 33 -0.76 -1.87 -3.45
CA LEU A 33 0.08 -3.00 -3.02
C LEU A 33 0.54 -2.79 -1.59
N CYS A 34 0.34 -3.79 -0.74
CA CYS A 34 0.78 -3.78 0.65
C CYS A 34 1.95 -4.73 0.83
N TYR A 35 3.13 -4.17 1.03
CA TYR A 35 4.37 -4.84 1.45
C TYR A 35 4.61 -4.56 2.94
N HIS A 36 5.54 -5.32 3.53
CA HIS A 36 6.06 -5.06 4.88
C HIS A 36 7.59 -5.04 4.83
N ASN A 37 8.26 -6.16 5.04
CA ASN A 37 9.71 -6.27 5.01
C ASN A 37 10.26 -6.64 3.62
N ILE A 38 11.43 -6.09 3.29
CA ILE A 38 12.30 -6.59 2.20
C ILE A 38 13.61 -7.05 2.84
N GLY A 39 14.05 -8.28 2.59
CA GLY A 39 15.23 -8.83 3.24
C GLY A 39 15.88 -9.97 2.47
N THR A 40 17.05 -10.41 2.96
CA THR A 40 17.76 -11.58 2.44
C THR A 40 17.17 -12.89 2.99
N GLN A 41 17.50 -14.00 2.34
CA GLN A 41 17.12 -15.34 2.82
C GLN A 41 17.74 -15.65 4.20
N GLU A 42 18.94 -15.13 4.48
CA GLU A 42 19.63 -15.31 5.74
C GLU A 42 18.92 -14.53 6.86
N GLU A 43 18.62 -13.25 6.65
CA GLU A 43 17.89 -12.41 7.60
C GLU A 43 16.52 -13.01 7.96
N LYS A 44 15.80 -13.58 6.99
CA LYS A 44 14.53 -14.28 7.23
C LYS A 44 14.68 -15.49 8.14
N LYS A 45 15.75 -16.27 7.99
CA LYS A 45 16.00 -17.42 8.88
C LYS A 45 16.25 -17.00 10.32
N ASN A 46 16.87 -15.84 10.53
CA ASN A 46 17.15 -15.30 11.85
C ASN A 46 15.88 -14.76 12.56
N VAL A 47 14.84 -14.42 11.79
CA VAL A 47 13.56 -13.90 12.32
C VAL A 47 12.39 -14.68 11.71
N PRO A 48 12.17 -15.96 12.12
CA PRO A 48 11.17 -16.84 11.50
C PRO A 48 9.74 -16.29 11.49
N GLN A 49 9.34 -15.52 12.52
CA GLN A 49 8.01 -14.92 12.62
C GLN A 49 7.76 -13.80 11.58
N GLU A 50 8.83 -13.27 10.97
CA GLU A 50 8.73 -12.25 9.91
C GLU A 50 8.77 -12.86 8.49
N GLN A 51 8.96 -14.18 8.35
CA GLN A 51 9.12 -14.81 7.03
C GLN A 51 7.91 -14.59 6.12
N GLU A 52 6.70 -14.70 6.64
CA GLU A 52 5.48 -14.52 5.85
C GLU A 52 5.33 -13.09 5.31
N TRP A 53 5.86 -12.10 6.03
CA TRP A 53 5.78 -10.68 5.72
C TRP A 53 7.00 -10.15 4.97
N THR A 54 8.03 -10.98 4.76
CA THR A 54 9.28 -10.58 4.11
C THR A 54 9.36 -11.08 2.68
N ILE A 55 9.50 -10.16 1.74
CA ILE A 55 9.80 -10.45 0.34
C ILE A 55 11.33 -10.46 0.15
N ASP A 56 11.83 -11.43 -0.59
CA ASP A 56 13.25 -11.48 -0.95
C ASP A 56 13.64 -10.29 -1.81
N ILE A 57 14.83 -9.73 -1.60
CA ILE A 57 15.33 -8.56 -2.34
C ILE A 57 15.26 -8.79 -3.84
N GLU A 58 15.72 -9.96 -4.32
CA GLU A 58 15.72 -10.33 -5.73
C GLU A 58 14.29 -10.42 -6.29
N ASN A 59 13.37 -11.02 -5.52
CA ASN A 59 11.97 -11.13 -5.94
C ASN A 59 11.30 -9.74 -5.97
N PHE A 60 11.61 -8.86 -5.01
CA PHE A 60 11.11 -7.49 -5.03
C PHE A 60 11.63 -6.73 -6.27
N GLU A 61 12.93 -6.83 -6.57
CA GLU A 61 13.50 -6.21 -7.76
C GLU A 61 12.87 -6.74 -9.06
N GLU A 62 12.66 -8.06 -9.16
CA GLU A 62 11.94 -8.66 -10.30
C GLU A 62 10.49 -8.15 -10.41
N GLN A 63 9.80 -7.91 -9.30
CA GLN A 63 8.46 -7.31 -9.31
C GLN A 63 8.50 -5.86 -9.82
N LEU A 64 9.48 -5.04 -9.40
CA LEU A 64 9.65 -3.68 -9.92
C LEU A 64 9.98 -3.69 -11.41
N LYS A 65 10.89 -4.57 -11.84
CA LYS A 65 11.22 -4.75 -13.27
C LYS A 65 9.97 -5.12 -14.07
N MET A 66 9.18 -6.07 -13.59
CA MET A 66 7.91 -6.48 -14.23
C MET A 66 6.94 -5.30 -14.34
N LEU A 67 6.79 -4.46 -13.30
CA LEU A 67 5.96 -3.27 -13.35
C LEU A 67 6.46 -2.28 -14.42
N LYS A 68 7.77 -2.04 -14.50
CA LYS A 68 8.40 -1.15 -15.49
C LYS A 68 8.19 -1.65 -16.91
N GLU A 69 8.49 -2.91 -17.18
CA GLU A 69 8.37 -3.55 -18.50
C GLU A 69 6.91 -3.59 -19.01
N ASN A 70 5.95 -3.64 -18.09
CA ASN A 70 4.53 -3.60 -18.42
C ASN A 70 3.95 -2.17 -18.41
N ASN A 71 4.79 -1.12 -18.29
CA ASN A 71 4.40 0.29 -18.30
C ASN A 71 3.37 0.64 -17.20
N PHE A 72 3.54 0.09 -15.99
CA PHE A 72 2.78 0.55 -14.84
C PHE A 72 3.32 1.89 -14.34
N LYS A 73 2.41 2.84 -14.11
CA LYS A 73 2.71 4.08 -13.40
C LYS A 73 2.55 3.86 -11.90
N THR A 74 3.59 4.08 -11.13
CA THR A 74 3.48 4.18 -9.67
C THR A 74 3.00 5.57 -9.27
N LEU A 75 2.14 5.64 -8.26
CA LEU A 75 1.45 6.87 -7.87
C LEU A 75 2.01 7.43 -6.57
N THR A 76 1.95 8.76 -6.44
CA THR A 76 2.04 9.45 -5.16
C THR A 76 0.68 9.40 -4.42
N LEU A 77 0.68 9.67 -3.11
CA LEU A 77 -0.55 9.81 -2.32
C LEU A 77 -1.43 10.96 -2.84
N GLU A 78 -0.80 12.04 -3.31
CA GLU A 78 -1.52 13.17 -3.90
C GLU A 78 -2.23 12.78 -5.20
N GLU A 79 -1.55 12.11 -6.12
CA GLU A 79 -2.16 11.62 -7.36
C GLU A 79 -3.30 10.65 -7.08
N PHE A 80 -3.10 9.72 -6.14
CA PHE A 80 -4.14 8.78 -5.73
C PHE A 80 -5.35 9.50 -5.12
N GLY A 81 -5.14 10.46 -4.22
CA GLY A 81 -6.18 11.27 -3.60
C GLY A 81 -6.95 12.12 -4.62
N ASN A 82 -6.25 12.78 -5.54
CA ASN A 82 -6.86 13.56 -6.62
C ASN A 82 -7.69 12.68 -7.58
N TRP A 83 -7.22 11.47 -7.90
CA TRP A 83 -8.00 10.50 -8.66
C TRP A 83 -9.25 10.06 -7.90
N LYS A 84 -9.16 9.75 -6.61
CA LYS A 84 -10.30 9.39 -5.75
C LYS A 84 -11.38 10.47 -5.77
N GLN A 85 -10.98 11.74 -5.73
CA GLN A 85 -11.87 12.90 -5.79
C GLN A 85 -12.37 13.24 -7.21
N GLY A 86 -11.93 12.49 -8.23
CA GLY A 86 -12.31 12.75 -9.62
C GLY A 86 -11.63 13.95 -10.27
N LYS A 87 -10.67 14.59 -9.61
CA LYS A 87 -9.94 15.77 -10.11
C LYS A 87 -9.02 15.45 -11.28
N ILE A 88 -8.47 14.23 -11.30
CA ILE A 88 -7.60 13.76 -12.39
C ILE A 88 -8.05 12.39 -12.92
N LYS A 89 -7.62 12.07 -14.13
CA LYS A 89 -7.69 10.73 -14.72
C LYS A 89 -6.32 10.07 -14.60
N LEU A 90 -6.31 8.80 -14.25
CA LEU A 90 -5.09 8.00 -14.21
C LEU A 90 -5.08 6.97 -15.34
N PRO A 91 -3.89 6.58 -15.84
CA PRO A 91 -3.76 5.45 -16.77
C PRO A 91 -4.35 4.17 -16.17
N TYR A 92 -4.86 3.30 -17.02
CA TYR A 92 -5.38 1.98 -16.61
C TYR A 92 -4.35 1.16 -15.82
N LYS A 93 -3.08 1.22 -16.24
CA LYS A 93 -1.95 0.59 -15.56
C LYS A 93 -1.33 1.54 -14.53
N SER A 94 -2.08 1.86 -13.47
CA SER A 94 -1.58 2.62 -12.33
C SER A 94 -1.62 1.76 -11.07
N VAL A 95 -0.63 1.94 -10.18
CA VAL A 95 -0.47 1.21 -8.94
C VAL A 95 0.06 2.13 -7.85
N LEU A 96 -0.44 1.98 -6.61
CA LEU A 96 0.16 2.60 -5.43
C LEU A 96 0.95 1.53 -4.67
N ILE A 97 2.24 1.75 -4.45
CA ILE A 97 3.08 0.84 -3.66
C ILE A 97 3.10 1.35 -2.22
N THR A 98 2.78 0.47 -1.26
CA THR A 98 2.80 0.82 0.16
C THR A 98 3.59 -0.22 0.96
N PHE A 99 4.26 0.25 2.02
CA PHE A 99 4.95 -0.57 3.02
C PHE A 99 4.38 -0.25 4.38
N ASP A 100 4.03 -1.28 5.16
CA ASP A 100 3.56 -1.11 6.53
C ASP A 100 4.72 -1.15 7.53
N ASP A 101 4.44 -0.73 8.75
CA ASP A 101 5.26 -0.79 9.97
C ASP A 101 6.50 0.12 10.00
N GLY A 102 7.04 0.52 8.87
CA GLY A 102 8.24 1.37 8.83
C GLY A 102 9.52 0.63 9.19
N PHE A 103 9.69 -0.60 8.72
CA PHE A 103 10.90 -1.39 8.96
C PHE A 103 12.16 -0.75 8.34
N LEU A 104 13.29 -0.81 9.07
CA LEU A 104 14.58 -0.30 8.61
C LEU A 104 15.10 -1.03 7.37
N SER A 105 14.71 -2.28 7.17
CA SER A 105 15.01 -3.08 5.98
C SER A 105 14.55 -2.41 4.69
N ASN A 106 13.42 -1.68 4.72
CA ASN A 106 12.91 -0.95 3.55
C ASN A 106 13.83 0.20 3.15
N TYR A 107 14.32 0.99 4.11
CA TYR A 107 15.35 2.01 3.84
C TYR A 107 16.63 1.40 3.27
N LYS A 108 17.06 0.26 3.83
CA LYS A 108 18.29 -0.41 3.44
C LYS A 108 18.23 -1.02 2.03
N TYR A 109 17.09 -1.62 1.64
CA TYR A 109 16.98 -2.42 0.42
C TYR A 109 15.96 -1.87 -0.57
N ALA A 110 14.74 -1.57 -0.13
CA ALA A 110 13.65 -1.23 -1.03
C ALA A 110 13.80 0.16 -1.65
N PHE A 111 14.23 1.18 -0.88
CA PHE A 111 14.25 2.57 -1.36
C PHE A 111 15.24 2.77 -2.52
N GLN A 112 16.41 2.12 -2.46
CA GLN A 112 17.40 2.14 -3.53
C GLN A 112 16.87 1.52 -4.82
N LEU A 113 16.15 0.40 -4.71
CA LEU A 113 15.54 -0.27 -5.85
C LEU A 113 14.40 0.57 -6.44
N LEU A 114 13.53 1.15 -5.61
CA LEU A 114 12.49 2.06 -6.07
C LEU A 114 13.08 3.26 -6.81
N LYS A 115 14.15 3.87 -6.30
CA LYS A 115 14.87 4.95 -6.97
C LYS A 115 15.48 4.49 -8.30
N LYS A 116 16.12 3.30 -8.34
CA LYS A 116 16.71 2.71 -9.55
C LYS A 116 15.69 2.54 -10.67
N TYR A 117 14.46 2.14 -10.35
CA TYR A 117 13.38 1.91 -11.32
C TYR A 117 12.51 3.15 -11.56
N ASP A 118 12.80 4.28 -10.90
CA ASP A 118 12.00 5.53 -10.97
C ASP A 118 10.53 5.27 -10.54
N MET A 119 10.36 4.68 -9.35
CA MET A 119 9.05 4.30 -8.81
C MET A 119 8.78 4.96 -7.47
N HIS A 120 7.55 5.43 -7.28
CA HIS A 120 7.07 6.00 -6.03
C HIS A 120 6.54 4.91 -5.09
N ALA A 121 6.72 5.14 -3.77
CA ALA A 121 6.11 4.34 -2.73
C ALA A 121 5.77 5.17 -1.49
N THR A 122 4.86 4.66 -0.66
CA THR A 122 4.49 5.22 0.64
C THR A 122 4.85 4.24 1.75
N VAL A 123 5.42 4.74 2.85
CA VAL A 123 5.71 3.96 4.05
C VAL A 123 4.82 4.44 5.20
N PHE A 124 4.07 3.51 5.80
CA PHE A 124 3.25 3.77 6.98
C PHE A 124 4.07 3.47 8.24
N LEU A 125 4.29 4.49 9.07
CA LEU A 125 5.18 4.46 10.23
C LEU A 125 4.40 4.21 11.52
N ILE A 126 4.93 3.37 12.42
CA ILE A 126 4.46 3.22 13.80
C ILE A 126 5.28 4.18 14.67
N GLY A 127 4.61 5.20 15.23
CA GLY A 127 5.30 6.31 15.87
C GLY A 127 6.14 5.94 17.09
N ASN A 128 5.58 5.18 18.04
CA ASN A 128 6.25 4.83 19.30
C ASN A 128 7.32 3.73 19.16
N TYR A 129 7.43 3.08 17.98
CA TYR A 129 8.51 2.12 17.70
C TYR A 129 9.76 2.80 17.15
N MET A 130 9.66 4.08 16.80
CA MET A 130 10.78 4.86 16.28
C MET A 130 11.70 5.34 17.41
N GLN A 131 12.93 4.86 17.42
CA GLN A 131 13.99 5.38 18.26
C GLN A 131 14.55 6.69 17.69
N GLU A 132 15.35 7.42 18.47
CA GLU A 132 16.02 8.63 17.98
C GLU A 132 17.03 8.30 16.87
N LYS A 133 17.81 7.22 17.05
CA LYS A 133 18.84 6.75 16.12
C LYS A 133 18.86 5.23 16.03
N ASN A 134 19.08 4.70 14.84
CA ASN A 134 19.34 3.29 14.65
C ASN A 134 20.79 2.92 15.00
N GLU A 135 20.97 1.78 15.63
CA GLU A 135 22.25 1.11 15.71
C GLU A 135 22.70 0.60 14.33
N LYS A 136 23.94 0.10 14.26
CA LYS A 136 24.43 -0.55 13.04
C LYS A 136 23.55 -1.74 12.70
N TRP A 137 23.13 -1.82 11.43
CA TRP A 137 22.33 -2.92 10.93
C TRP A 137 22.97 -4.29 11.20
N ASN A 138 22.24 -5.18 11.84
CA ASN A 138 22.66 -6.53 12.25
C ASN A 138 21.84 -7.66 11.60
N GLY A 139 20.94 -7.32 10.66
CA GLY A 139 20.06 -8.29 10.00
C GLY A 139 18.72 -8.56 10.72
N ASP A 140 18.43 -7.82 11.80
CA ASP A 140 17.15 -7.95 12.51
C ASP A 140 16.02 -7.24 11.77
N LEU A 141 15.17 -8.04 11.10
CA LEU A 141 14.01 -7.57 10.35
C LEU A 141 12.91 -6.93 11.21
N LYS A 142 13.02 -6.98 12.55
CA LYS A 142 12.13 -6.26 13.47
C LYS A 142 12.62 -4.87 13.83
N THR A 143 13.75 -4.43 13.28
CA THR A 143 14.24 -3.07 13.48
C THR A 143 13.42 -2.09 12.68
N TYR A 144 12.90 -1.07 13.35
CA TYR A 144 12.13 0.01 12.73
C TYR A 144 13.04 1.18 12.34
N ILE A 145 12.60 1.99 11.38
CA ILE A 145 13.28 3.22 11.00
C ILE A 145 13.31 4.21 12.18
N SER A 146 14.45 4.80 12.47
CA SER A 146 14.57 5.83 13.51
C SER A 146 14.22 7.23 12.99
N LYS A 147 14.07 8.20 13.89
CA LYS A 147 13.85 9.61 13.51
C LYS A 147 15.00 10.17 12.66
N GLU A 148 16.27 9.85 13.03
CA GLU A 148 17.44 10.22 12.25
C GLU A 148 17.39 9.61 10.84
N THR A 149 17.06 8.32 10.74
CA THR A 149 16.97 7.63 9.44
C THR A 149 15.79 8.14 8.60
N LEU A 150 14.65 8.45 9.23
CA LEU A 150 13.53 9.10 8.54
C LEU A 150 13.92 10.42 7.91
N GLN A 151 14.67 11.26 8.64
CA GLN A 151 15.17 12.54 8.13
C GLN A 151 16.10 12.33 6.93
N LYS A 152 17.07 11.42 7.03
CA LYS A 152 17.95 11.05 5.91
C LYS A 152 17.17 10.53 4.71
N ALA A 153 16.18 9.66 4.94
CA ALA A 153 15.36 9.12 3.88
C ALA A 153 14.60 10.21 3.11
N LYS A 154 14.08 11.22 3.79
CA LYS A 154 13.41 12.37 3.14
C LYS A 154 14.38 13.22 2.29
N GLU A 155 15.62 13.29 2.66
CA GLU A 155 16.66 14.03 1.91
C GLU A 155 17.17 13.25 0.69
N GLU A 156 17.30 11.92 0.82
CA GLU A 156 17.90 11.04 -0.20
C GLU A 156 16.91 10.52 -1.23
N TYR A 157 15.59 10.40 -0.87
CA TYR A 157 14.56 9.72 -1.65
C TYR A 157 13.30 10.57 -1.81
N ASN A 158 13.26 11.42 -2.82
CA ASN A 158 12.09 12.25 -3.16
C ASN A 158 10.90 11.45 -3.72
N ASN A 159 11.11 10.17 -4.02
CA ASN A 159 10.12 9.22 -4.51
C ASN A 159 9.49 8.37 -3.39
N ILE A 160 9.85 8.62 -2.12
CA ILE A 160 9.30 7.91 -0.96
C ILE A 160 8.51 8.90 -0.10
N GLU A 161 7.25 8.57 0.14
CA GLU A 161 6.36 9.32 1.03
C GLU A 161 6.19 8.57 2.34
N PHE A 162 5.87 9.30 3.41
CA PHE A 162 5.66 8.73 4.74
C PHE A 162 4.28 9.13 5.25
N ALA A 163 3.59 8.20 5.93
CA ALA A 163 2.26 8.40 6.48
C ALA A 163 2.07 7.62 7.79
N SER A 164 0.89 7.72 8.40
CA SER A 164 0.63 7.16 9.73
C SER A 164 0.19 5.69 9.68
N HIS A 165 0.80 4.87 10.57
CA HIS A 165 0.34 3.54 10.96
C HIS A 165 0.01 3.50 12.46
N SER A 166 -0.58 4.57 13.01
CA SER A 166 -0.77 4.93 14.40
C SER A 166 0.49 5.41 15.13
N TYR A 167 0.30 6.09 16.26
CA TYR A 167 1.41 6.39 17.16
C TYR A 167 1.76 5.18 18.03
N ALA A 168 0.77 4.64 18.76
CA ALA A 168 0.98 3.58 19.75
C ALA A 168 -0.06 2.45 19.71
N LEU A 169 -1.00 2.45 18.75
CA LEU A 169 -2.09 1.48 18.68
C LEU A 169 -1.77 0.31 17.73
N HIS A 170 -0.56 -0.25 17.82
CA HIS A 170 -0.13 -1.34 16.95
C HIS A 170 -0.08 -2.68 17.70
N GLU A 171 -1.26 -3.09 18.24
CA GLU A 171 -1.45 -4.40 18.88
C GLU A 171 -2.76 -5.03 18.41
N PRO A 172 -2.82 -6.37 18.19
CA PRO A 172 -4.05 -7.04 17.78
C PRO A 172 -5.18 -6.83 18.79
N GLY A 173 -6.32 -6.35 18.29
CA GLY A 173 -7.53 -6.16 19.12
C GLY A 173 -7.54 -4.92 20.01
N ILE A 174 -6.51 -4.09 20.00
CA ILE A 174 -6.36 -2.89 20.86
C ILE A 174 -7.54 -1.92 20.77
N LEU A 175 -8.15 -1.77 19.58
CA LEU A 175 -9.29 -0.88 19.38
C LEU A 175 -10.52 -1.24 20.24
N LYS A 176 -10.63 -2.49 20.73
CA LYS A 176 -11.72 -2.92 21.62
C LYS A 176 -11.58 -2.39 23.04
N THR A 177 -10.39 -1.92 23.41
CA THR A 177 -10.04 -1.48 24.77
C THR A 177 -9.84 0.03 24.86
N LYS A 178 -9.90 0.75 23.73
CA LYS A 178 -9.61 2.18 23.67
C LYS A 178 -10.87 3.02 23.62
N SER A 179 -10.90 4.09 24.42
CA SER A 179 -11.93 5.13 24.35
C SER A 179 -11.71 6.00 23.11
N TYR A 180 -12.75 6.75 22.73
CA TYR A 180 -12.65 7.72 21.63
C TYR A 180 -11.55 8.77 21.86
N GLU A 181 -11.41 9.25 23.08
CA GLU A 181 -10.38 10.24 23.47
C GLU A 181 -8.98 9.69 23.33
N GLU A 182 -8.76 8.39 23.66
CA GLU A 182 -7.48 7.72 23.46
C GLU A 182 -7.15 7.57 21.97
N LEU A 183 -8.15 7.21 21.15
CA LEU A 183 -7.99 7.13 19.68
C LEU A 183 -7.61 8.50 19.10
N LEU A 184 -8.35 9.55 19.49
CA LEU A 184 -8.08 10.92 19.05
C LEU A 184 -6.69 11.42 19.48
N LYS A 185 -6.28 11.04 20.70
CA LYS A 185 -4.96 11.38 21.22
C LYS A 185 -3.84 10.71 20.42
N ASP A 186 -3.99 9.44 20.08
CA ASP A 186 -3.00 8.69 19.29
C ASP A 186 -2.72 9.37 17.94
N GLU A 187 -3.77 9.80 17.25
CA GLU A 187 -3.69 10.50 15.98
C GLU A 187 -2.97 11.86 16.09
N LYS A 188 -3.25 12.60 17.15
CA LYS A 188 -2.59 13.88 17.43
C LYS A 188 -1.12 13.65 17.80
N ASP A 189 -0.84 12.68 18.66
CA ASP A 189 0.52 12.32 19.05
C ASP A 189 1.38 11.93 17.83
N PHE A 190 0.82 11.18 16.87
CA PHE A 190 1.55 10.85 15.65
C PHE A 190 1.96 12.10 14.86
N LYS A 191 1.01 13.02 14.65
CA LYS A 191 1.27 14.26 13.90
C LYS A 191 2.27 15.19 14.58
N GLU A 192 2.22 15.26 15.89
CA GLU A 192 3.10 16.14 16.68
C GLU A 192 4.52 15.56 16.82
N LYS A 193 4.63 14.23 17.02
CA LYS A 193 5.89 13.58 17.41
C LYS A 193 6.64 12.91 16.27
N VAL A 194 5.95 12.65 15.13
CA VAL A 194 6.53 11.93 13.98
C VAL A 194 6.54 12.81 12.74
N ILE A 195 5.39 12.96 12.09
CA ILE A 195 5.25 13.80 10.88
C ILE A 195 3.82 14.30 10.72
N GLN A 196 3.65 15.43 10.05
CA GLN A 196 2.35 15.88 9.56
C GLN A 196 1.92 15.06 8.35
N THR A 197 0.75 14.43 8.43
CA THR A 197 0.16 13.65 7.33
C THR A 197 -1.36 13.73 7.37
N GLN A 198 -1.99 13.47 6.23
CA GLN A 198 -3.46 13.36 6.10
C GLN A 198 -3.87 11.94 5.68
N VAL A 199 -2.94 10.98 5.72
CA VAL A 199 -3.17 9.60 5.28
C VAL A 199 -2.81 8.64 6.39
N TYR A 200 -3.71 7.68 6.62
CA TYR A 200 -3.63 6.67 7.66
C TYR A 200 -3.67 5.26 7.08
N CYS A 201 -3.06 4.32 7.76
CA CYS A 201 -3.25 2.90 7.51
C CYS A 201 -3.61 2.22 8.83
N TYR A 202 -4.70 1.45 8.83
CA TYR A 202 -5.14 0.76 10.05
C TYR A 202 -4.22 -0.42 10.39
N PRO A 203 -3.61 -0.44 11.60
CA PRO A 203 -2.91 -1.61 12.09
C PRO A 203 -3.80 -2.85 12.05
N PHE A 204 -3.27 -3.95 11.50
CA PHE A 204 -4.00 -5.20 11.28
C PHE A 204 -5.29 -5.06 10.46
N GLY A 205 -5.52 -3.94 9.79
CA GLY A 205 -6.75 -3.61 9.08
C GLY A 205 -7.96 -3.37 9.99
N ALA A 206 -7.76 -3.29 11.30
CA ALA A 206 -8.84 -3.14 12.27
C ALA A 206 -9.33 -1.69 12.34
N TYR A 207 -10.63 -1.47 12.21
CA TYR A 207 -11.27 -0.18 12.36
C TYR A 207 -12.71 -0.33 12.91
N ASN A 208 -13.22 0.76 13.46
CA ASN A 208 -14.61 0.91 13.90
C ASN A 208 -15.06 2.37 13.65
N ASP A 209 -16.31 2.68 13.95
CA ASP A 209 -16.88 4.01 13.71
C ASP A 209 -16.18 5.11 14.53
N ASP A 210 -15.77 4.82 15.78
CA ASP A 210 -15.04 5.75 16.62
C ASP A 210 -13.66 6.07 16.05
N MET A 211 -12.96 5.06 15.50
CA MET A 211 -11.67 5.27 14.83
C MET A 211 -11.83 6.12 13.56
N ILE A 212 -12.84 5.84 12.73
CA ILE A 212 -13.13 6.68 11.56
C ILE A 212 -13.46 8.11 11.96
N LYS A 213 -14.22 8.29 13.04
CA LYS A 213 -14.58 9.62 13.58
C LYS A 213 -13.34 10.36 14.08
N SER A 214 -12.43 9.69 14.83
CA SER A 214 -11.18 10.28 15.32
C SER A 214 -10.26 10.73 14.19
N LEU A 215 -10.15 9.91 13.11
CA LEU A 215 -9.39 10.26 11.91
C LEU A 215 -9.93 11.53 11.23
N LYS A 216 -11.27 11.63 11.11
CA LYS A 216 -11.93 12.84 10.53
C LYS A 216 -11.66 14.08 11.37
N GLU A 217 -11.80 13.98 12.69
CA GLU A 217 -11.54 15.09 13.60
C GLU A 217 -10.06 15.49 13.64
N SER A 218 -9.15 14.52 13.51
CA SER A 218 -7.71 14.76 13.38
C SER A 218 -7.28 15.19 11.96
N ASN A 219 -8.24 15.52 11.06
CA ASN A 219 -7.99 16.01 9.71
C ASN A 219 -7.24 15.04 8.80
N TYR A 220 -7.40 13.71 9.00
CA TYR A 220 -7.04 12.74 7.98
C TYR A 220 -8.06 12.76 6.83
N LYS A 221 -7.64 12.45 5.62
CA LYS A 221 -8.45 12.48 4.40
C LYS A 221 -8.65 11.10 3.77
N MET A 222 -7.72 10.19 4.04
CA MET A 222 -7.76 8.82 3.52
C MET A 222 -7.23 7.84 4.55
N ALA A 223 -7.84 6.64 4.59
CA ALA A 223 -7.34 5.54 5.39
C ALA A 223 -7.42 4.22 4.62
N PHE A 224 -6.36 3.43 4.72
CA PHE A 224 -6.20 2.15 4.06
C PHE A 224 -6.47 1.01 5.02
N ILE A 225 -7.26 0.02 4.56
CA ILE A 225 -7.52 -1.22 5.30
C ILE A 225 -6.60 -2.34 4.83
N PHE A 226 -6.42 -3.32 5.70
CA PHE A 226 -5.80 -4.60 5.37
C PHE A 226 -6.78 -5.68 5.82
N GLY A 227 -7.54 -6.22 4.90
CA GLY A 227 -8.65 -7.07 5.28
C GLY A 227 -8.35 -8.56 5.23
N PRO A 228 -8.91 -9.34 6.18
CA PRO A 228 -8.84 -10.80 6.15
C PRO A 228 -9.82 -11.43 5.15
N THR A 229 -10.75 -10.66 4.57
CA THR A 229 -11.79 -11.20 3.71
C THR A 229 -11.49 -10.99 2.23
N LYS A 230 -11.98 -11.89 1.34
CA LYS A 230 -11.82 -11.75 -0.12
C LYS A 230 -12.42 -10.45 -0.67
N LYS A 231 -13.37 -9.82 0.03
CA LYS A 231 -13.95 -8.53 -0.36
C LYS A 231 -12.98 -7.36 -0.22
N GLU A 232 -11.99 -7.51 0.66
CA GLU A 232 -11.00 -6.49 0.99
C GLU A 232 -9.72 -6.64 0.17
N TYR A 233 -9.46 -7.84 -0.40
CA TYR A 233 -8.37 -8.09 -1.35
C TYR A 233 -8.76 -7.73 -2.78
N ARG A 234 -9.04 -6.45 -3.04
CA ARG A 234 -9.42 -5.96 -4.35
C ARG A 234 -8.76 -4.61 -4.65
N LYS A 235 -8.78 -4.23 -5.90
CA LYS A 235 -8.35 -2.89 -6.31
C LYS A 235 -9.29 -1.82 -5.76
N ALA A 236 -8.72 -0.68 -5.41
CA ALA A 236 -9.46 0.50 -5.00
C ALA A 236 -10.25 1.10 -6.18
N SER A 237 -11.43 1.60 -5.86
CA SER A 237 -12.34 2.28 -6.78
C SER A 237 -12.62 3.70 -6.27
N LYS A 238 -12.99 4.63 -7.17
CA LYS A 238 -13.46 5.97 -6.77
C LYS A 238 -14.67 5.93 -5.85
N LYS A 239 -15.47 4.85 -5.90
CA LYS A 239 -16.69 4.69 -5.10
C LYS A 239 -16.44 4.15 -3.69
N ASP A 240 -15.23 3.69 -3.39
CA ASP A 240 -14.90 3.22 -2.05
C ASP A 240 -14.90 4.39 -1.06
N ASP A 241 -15.30 4.12 0.18
CA ASP A 241 -15.16 5.07 1.26
C ASP A 241 -13.68 5.48 1.40
N ASN A 242 -13.43 6.77 1.59
CA ASN A 242 -12.07 7.29 1.73
C ASN A 242 -11.37 6.78 3.00
N TYR A 243 -12.14 6.32 3.99
CA TYR A 243 -11.62 5.75 5.24
C TYR A 243 -11.61 4.21 5.25
N CYS A 244 -11.92 3.56 4.12
CA CYS A 244 -11.93 2.09 3.98
C CYS A 244 -11.36 1.67 2.62
N ILE A 245 -10.19 2.20 2.25
CA ILE A 245 -9.56 1.95 0.94
C ILE A 245 -8.91 0.56 0.96
N PRO A 246 -9.32 -0.39 0.08
CA PRO A 246 -8.79 -1.74 0.07
C PRO A 246 -7.39 -1.82 -0.51
N ARG A 247 -6.63 -2.85 -0.10
CA ARG A 247 -5.28 -3.13 -0.57
C ARG A 247 -5.10 -4.58 -1.01
N LEU A 248 -4.11 -4.82 -1.85
CA LEU A 248 -3.66 -6.14 -2.27
C LEU A 248 -2.39 -6.53 -1.49
N ASN A 249 -2.49 -7.56 -0.65
CA ASN A 249 -1.33 -8.08 0.05
C ASN A 249 -0.31 -8.69 -0.92
N VAL A 250 0.96 -8.34 -0.75
CA VAL A 250 2.12 -8.94 -1.42
C VAL A 250 2.96 -9.64 -0.36
N SER A 251 2.64 -10.91 -0.12
CA SER A 251 3.30 -11.75 0.87
C SER A 251 4.45 -12.57 0.26
N TYR A 252 5.22 -13.22 1.14
CA TYR A 252 6.25 -14.18 0.75
C TYR A 252 5.77 -15.16 -0.32
N GLY A 253 6.61 -15.46 -1.28
CA GLY A 253 6.30 -16.36 -2.40
C GLY A 253 5.39 -15.77 -3.48
N MET A 254 5.01 -14.49 -3.40
CA MET A 254 4.33 -13.80 -4.49
C MET A 254 5.31 -13.56 -5.64
N LYS A 255 5.25 -14.42 -6.66
CA LYS A 255 6.09 -14.29 -7.87
C LYS A 255 5.61 -13.12 -8.74
N PRO A 256 6.50 -12.48 -9.54
CA PRO A 256 6.14 -11.38 -10.45
C PRO A 256 5.00 -11.73 -11.41
N SER A 257 4.98 -12.93 -11.97
CA SER A 257 3.91 -13.39 -12.86
C SER A 257 2.55 -13.46 -12.17
N LYS A 258 2.49 -13.93 -10.92
CA LYS A 258 1.26 -13.98 -10.12
C LYS A 258 0.78 -12.57 -9.76
N LEU A 259 1.71 -11.67 -9.43
CA LEU A 259 1.40 -10.27 -9.18
C LEU A 259 0.84 -9.60 -10.44
N LEU A 260 1.50 -9.80 -11.61
CA LEU A 260 1.01 -9.26 -12.88
C LEU A 260 -0.41 -9.72 -13.21
N ILE A 261 -0.72 -11.01 -13.03
CA ILE A 261 -2.08 -11.54 -13.23
C ILE A 261 -3.07 -10.77 -12.34
N ARG A 262 -2.77 -10.60 -11.04
CA ARG A 262 -3.64 -9.84 -10.12
C ARG A 262 -3.82 -8.38 -10.56
N LEU A 263 -2.76 -7.75 -11.08
CA LEU A 263 -2.82 -6.37 -11.56
C LEU A 263 -3.61 -6.21 -12.86
N MET A 264 -3.64 -7.24 -13.71
CA MET A 264 -4.38 -7.20 -14.97
C MET A 264 -5.85 -7.60 -14.82
N LEU A 265 -6.22 -8.32 -13.78
CA LEU A 265 -7.61 -8.69 -13.52
C LEU A 265 -8.44 -7.46 -13.07
N PRO A 266 -9.72 -7.37 -13.46
CA PRO A 266 -10.56 -6.17 -13.23
C PRO A 266 -11.14 -6.04 -11.82
N PHE A 267 -10.93 -7.02 -10.92
CA PHE A 267 -11.47 -7.04 -9.54
C PHE A 267 -10.45 -6.74 -8.47
#